data_7c8a20095ce2af60f3dbe962872c0bfb
#
_entry.id   7c8a20095ce2af60f3dbe962872c0bfb
#
_cell.length_a   1.000
_cell.length_b   1.000
_cell.length_c   1.000
_cell.angle_alpha   90.00
_cell.angle_beta   90.00
_cell.angle_gamma   90.00
#
_symmetry.space_group_name_H-M   'P 1'
#
loop_
_entity.id
_entity.type
_entity.pdbx_description
1 polymer ?
#
loop_
_entity_poly.entity_id
_entity_poly.type
_entity_poly.pdbx_seq_one_letter_code
_entity_poly.pdbx_strand_id
1 'polypeptide(L)'
;MRNFKQAKRIVIKIGTSTLTTTDGVNSAYIRTLAAQVAYLRQLGKQVILVSSGAIGMGAKRLKLTGPVTDMKMRQACAAIGQPLLMHEYHKAFGEAGMIVSQVLLTAEVLNHRKSYLNLRNAIEQLLHLGIVPIINENDCVSTAEIGTAFGDNDKLSALVASKIDADLLIMLTDIDALYDKDPRKYKEAKPVHFVEEITEPLIKAAGGRGSAHGTGGMKTKLQAASIAS
;
A
#
# COMPACT_ATOMS: atom_id res chain seq x y z
N MET A 1 21.74 -9.37 -11.14
CA MET A 1 20.52 -8.56 -11.41
C MET A 1 19.32 -9.47 -11.22
N ARG A 2 18.38 -9.13 -10.32
CA ARG A 2 17.16 -9.96 -10.12
C ARG A 2 16.31 -9.97 -11.38
N ASN A 3 15.86 -11.15 -11.81
CA ASN A 3 15.01 -11.29 -12.99
C ASN A 3 13.52 -11.21 -12.60
N PHE A 4 12.98 -10.01 -12.54
CA PHE A 4 11.55 -9.78 -12.21
C PHE A 4 10.58 -10.35 -13.25
N LYS A 5 11.05 -10.74 -14.45
CA LYS A 5 10.21 -11.36 -15.48
C LYS A 5 9.60 -12.70 -15.03
N GLN A 6 10.28 -13.40 -14.12
CA GLN A 6 9.82 -14.69 -13.57
C GLN A 6 8.76 -14.55 -12.49
N ALA A 7 8.63 -13.36 -11.85
CA ALA A 7 7.61 -13.13 -10.85
C ALA A 7 6.22 -13.38 -11.43
N LYS A 8 5.43 -14.25 -10.81
CA LYS A 8 4.06 -14.60 -11.22
C LYS A 8 3.03 -13.84 -10.40
N ARG A 9 3.22 -13.77 -9.08
CA ARG A 9 2.34 -13.08 -8.13
C ARG A 9 3.02 -11.81 -7.61
N ILE A 10 2.38 -10.68 -7.83
CA ILE A 10 2.93 -9.35 -7.55
C ILE A 10 1.99 -8.61 -6.60
N VAL A 11 2.52 -8.14 -5.49
CA VAL A 11 1.85 -7.19 -4.60
C VAL A 11 2.35 -5.79 -4.90
N ILE A 12 1.43 -4.85 -5.14
CA ILE A 12 1.76 -3.45 -5.39
C ILE A 12 1.13 -2.60 -4.28
N LYS A 13 1.96 -1.97 -3.48
CA LYS A 13 1.53 -1.01 -2.46
C LYS A 13 1.53 0.40 -3.02
N ILE A 14 0.44 1.13 -2.77
CA ILE A 14 0.27 2.52 -3.22
C ILE A 14 0.17 3.43 -2.00
N GLY A 15 1.06 4.41 -1.91
CA GLY A 15 1.11 5.39 -0.82
C GLY A 15 0.00 6.42 -0.91
N THR A 16 -0.38 7.01 0.24
CA THR A 16 -1.42 8.05 0.31
C THR A 16 -1.07 9.27 -0.52
N SER A 17 0.18 9.74 -0.48
CA SER A 17 0.67 10.88 -1.25
C SER A 17 0.51 10.71 -2.76
N THR A 18 0.50 9.47 -3.24
CA THR A 18 0.33 9.15 -4.66
C THR A 18 -1.14 9.13 -5.08
N LEU A 19 -2.02 8.69 -4.16
CA LEU A 19 -3.47 8.52 -4.40
C LEU A 19 -4.27 9.80 -4.18
N THR A 20 -3.73 10.79 -3.47
CA THR A 20 -4.46 12.00 -3.10
C THR A 20 -3.79 13.25 -3.66
N THR A 21 -4.60 14.17 -4.18
CA THR A 21 -4.21 15.52 -4.57
C THR A 21 -4.81 16.53 -3.61
N THR A 22 -4.53 17.83 -3.82
CA THR A 22 -5.22 18.92 -3.11
C THR A 22 -6.74 18.86 -3.26
N ASP A 23 -7.25 18.36 -4.39
CA ASP A 23 -8.68 18.40 -4.74
C ASP A 23 -9.42 17.08 -4.47
N GLY A 24 -8.71 16.03 -4.03
CA GLY A 24 -9.34 14.72 -3.75
C GLY A 24 -8.49 13.53 -4.16
N VAL A 25 -9.13 12.58 -4.84
CA VAL A 25 -8.45 11.39 -5.39
C VAL A 25 -7.72 11.75 -6.67
N ASN A 26 -6.53 11.22 -6.83
CA ASN A 26 -5.78 11.28 -8.08
C ASN A 26 -6.32 10.25 -9.08
N SER A 27 -7.50 10.52 -9.65
CA SER A 27 -8.17 9.61 -10.61
C SER A 27 -7.32 9.35 -11.86
N ALA A 28 -6.51 10.33 -12.29
CA ALA A 28 -5.59 10.16 -13.42
C ALA A 28 -4.51 9.13 -13.11
N TYR A 29 -3.96 9.18 -11.90
CA TYR A 29 -2.98 8.19 -11.45
C TYR A 29 -3.59 6.78 -11.37
N ILE A 30 -4.82 6.66 -10.81
CA ILE A 30 -5.50 5.36 -10.72
C ILE A 30 -5.78 4.78 -12.12
N ARG A 31 -6.15 5.60 -13.12
CA ARG A 31 -6.27 5.14 -14.52
C ARG A 31 -4.94 4.65 -15.10
N THR A 32 -3.86 5.38 -14.86
CA THR A 32 -2.52 4.94 -15.30
C THR A 32 -2.13 3.61 -14.64
N LEU A 33 -2.38 3.48 -13.34
CA LEU A 33 -2.16 2.23 -12.61
C LEU A 33 -3.00 1.08 -13.18
N ALA A 34 -4.29 1.32 -13.48
CA ALA A 34 -5.17 0.33 -14.09
C ALA A 34 -4.63 -0.17 -15.43
N ALA A 35 -4.15 0.72 -16.29
CA ALA A 35 -3.54 0.35 -17.57
C ALA A 35 -2.28 -0.52 -17.38
N GLN A 36 -1.42 -0.18 -16.42
CA GLN A 36 -0.23 -0.97 -16.10
C GLN A 36 -0.57 -2.35 -15.52
N VAL A 37 -1.58 -2.42 -14.64
CA VAL A 37 -2.08 -3.70 -14.10
C VAL A 37 -2.70 -4.56 -15.21
N ALA A 38 -3.47 -3.96 -16.13
CA ALA A 38 -4.02 -4.67 -17.29
C ALA A 38 -2.89 -5.29 -18.14
N TYR A 39 -1.83 -4.53 -18.40
CA TYR A 39 -0.66 -5.04 -19.11
C TYR A 39 0.03 -6.21 -18.37
N LEU A 40 0.24 -6.10 -17.07
CA LEU A 40 0.81 -7.20 -16.26
C LEU A 40 -0.06 -8.46 -16.34
N ARG A 41 -1.37 -8.30 -16.31
CA ARG A 41 -2.31 -9.43 -16.44
C ARG A 41 -2.30 -10.07 -17.80
N GLN A 42 -2.15 -9.31 -18.88
CA GLN A 42 -1.94 -9.85 -20.23
C GLN A 42 -0.67 -10.71 -20.32
N LEU A 43 0.34 -10.39 -19.49
CA LEU A 43 1.55 -11.22 -19.34
C LEU A 43 1.36 -12.43 -18.41
N GLY A 44 0.12 -12.75 -18.00
CA GLY A 44 -0.20 -13.88 -17.13
C GLY A 44 0.17 -13.66 -15.65
N LYS A 45 0.40 -12.41 -15.22
CA LYS A 45 0.72 -12.11 -13.81
C LYS A 45 -0.55 -11.98 -12.96
N GLN A 46 -0.48 -12.46 -11.73
CA GLN A 46 -1.46 -12.20 -10.68
C GLN A 46 -1.06 -10.92 -9.95
N VAL A 47 -1.96 -9.96 -9.86
CA VAL A 47 -1.69 -8.65 -9.23
C VAL A 47 -2.65 -8.43 -8.06
N ILE A 48 -2.11 -8.07 -6.92
CA ILE A 48 -2.82 -7.66 -5.71
C ILE A 48 -2.39 -6.24 -5.38
N LEU A 49 -3.34 -5.37 -5.07
CA LEU A 49 -3.06 -4.00 -4.65
C LEU A 49 -3.20 -3.87 -3.13
N VAL A 50 -2.30 -3.11 -2.50
CA VAL A 50 -2.46 -2.65 -1.12
C VAL A 50 -2.55 -1.13 -1.16
N SER A 51 -3.74 -0.62 -0.86
CA SER A 51 -4.09 0.79 -1.00
C SER A 51 -3.97 1.54 0.32
N SER A 52 -3.95 2.85 0.23
CA SER A 52 -3.97 3.79 1.34
C SER A 52 -4.93 4.94 1.03
N GLY A 53 -5.06 5.92 1.94
CA GLY A 53 -5.69 7.20 1.62
C GLY A 53 -7.16 7.32 2.01
N ALA A 54 -7.82 6.28 2.53
CA ALA A 54 -9.24 6.31 2.93
C ALA A 54 -9.52 7.44 3.95
N ILE A 55 -8.71 7.55 5.03
CA ILE A 55 -8.85 8.59 6.05
C ILE A 55 -8.75 9.99 5.42
N GLY A 56 -7.74 10.21 4.57
CA GLY A 56 -7.54 11.49 3.90
C GLY A 56 -8.71 11.89 2.99
N MET A 57 -9.30 10.93 2.28
CA MET A 57 -10.48 11.16 1.45
C MET A 57 -11.71 11.53 2.27
N GLY A 58 -11.94 10.83 3.39
CA GLY A 58 -13.02 11.16 4.32
C GLY A 58 -12.86 12.53 4.95
N ALA A 59 -11.65 12.86 5.39
CA ALA A 59 -11.32 14.18 5.94
C ALA A 59 -11.63 15.31 4.93
N LYS A 60 -11.24 15.12 3.68
CA LYS A 60 -11.57 16.09 2.62
C LYS A 60 -13.07 16.18 2.34
N ARG A 61 -13.77 15.05 2.31
CA ARG A 61 -15.24 15.04 2.13
C ARG A 61 -15.94 15.80 3.24
N LEU A 62 -15.42 15.74 4.46
CA LEU A 62 -15.88 16.50 5.63
C LEU A 62 -15.34 17.94 5.68
N LYS A 63 -14.51 18.35 4.71
CA LYS A 63 -13.84 19.67 4.67
C LYS A 63 -13.03 19.97 5.94
N LEU A 64 -12.42 18.93 6.54
CA LEU A 64 -11.57 19.12 7.71
C LEU A 64 -10.25 19.78 7.30
N THR A 65 -9.79 20.73 8.12
CA THR A 65 -8.52 21.41 7.95
C THR A 65 -7.47 20.81 8.89
N GLY A 66 -6.29 20.49 8.37
CA GLY A 66 -5.19 19.92 9.13
C GLY A 66 -5.24 18.38 9.31
N PRO A 67 -4.28 17.83 10.07
CA PRO A 67 -4.16 16.39 10.28
C PRO A 67 -5.24 15.86 11.23
N VAL A 68 -5.85 14.73 10.85
CA VAL A 68 -6.83 14.03 11.70
C VAL A 68 -6.06 13.14 12.69
N THR A 69 -5.95 13.58 13.94
CA THR A 69 -5.20 12.90 15.01
C THR A 69 -6.10 12.12 15.97
N ASP A 70 -7.34 12.58 16.19
CA ASP A 70 -8.29 11.88 17.05
C ASP A 70 -8.73 10.54 16.45
N MET A 71 -8.71 9.47 17.26
CA MET A 71 -9.02 8.11 16.81
C MET A 71 -10.44 7.98 16.27
N LYS A 72 -11.43 8.51 16.99
CA LYS A 72 -12.85 8.43 16.55
C LYS A 72 -13.05 9.15 15.23
N MET A 73 -12.40 10.31 15.06
CA MET A 73 -12.46 11.06 13.83
C MET A 73 -11.75 10.34 12.69
N ARG A 74 -10.62 9.66 12.96
CA ARG A 74 -9.93 8.82 11.96
C ARG A 74 -10.83 7.68 11.48
N GLN A 75 -11.48 6.97 12.42
CA GLN A 75 -12.42 5.90 12.11
C GLN A 75 -13.61 6.41 11.27
N ALA A 76 -14.20 7.52 11.65
CA ALA A 76 -15.28 8.15 10.88
C ALA A 76 -14.82 8.58 9.48
N CYS A 77 -13.64 9.20 9.36
CA CYS A 77 -13.06 9.55 8.07
C CYS A 77 -12.78 8.31 7.21
N ALA A 78 -12.27 7.22 7.79
CA ALA A 78 -12.06 5.98 7.07
C ALA A 78 -13.36 5.39 6.52
N ALA A 79 -14.42 5.37 7.35
CA ALA A 79 -15.74 4.88 6.95
C ALA A 79 -16.34 5.68 5.77
N ILE A 80 -16.12 6.99 5.75
CA ILE A 80 -16.59 7.88 4.67
C ILE A 80 -15.69 7.75 3.43
N GLY A 81 -14.37 7.68 3.63
CA GLY A 81 -13.41 7.75 2.54
C GLY A 81 -13.18 6.43 1.80
N GLN A 82 -13.30 5.29 2.49
CA GLN A 82 -13.08 3.98 1.88
C GLN A 82 -14.04 3.69 0.71
N PRO A 83 -15.35 3.92 0.81
CA PRO A 83 -16.25 3.78 -0.34
C PRO A 83 -15.91 4.72 -1.50
N LEU A 84 -15.50 5.96 -1.22
CA LEU A 84 -15.09 6.91 -2.25
C LEU A 84 -13.84 6.44 -2.98
N LEU A 85 -12.85 5.93 -2.25
CA LEU A 85 -11.64 5.34 -2.81
C LEU A 85 -11.97 4.15 -3.70
N MET A 86 -12.81 3.23 -3.24
CA MET A 86 -13.22 2.06 -4.02
C MET A 86 -14.02 2.44 -5.26
N HIS A 87 -14.84 3.48 -5.20
CA HIS A 87 -15.54 4.00 -6.37
C HIS A 87 -14.57 4.39 -7.50
N GLU A 88 -13.49 5.11 -7.18
CA GLU A 88 -12.48 5.49 -8.17
C GLU A 88 -11.74 4.28 -8.74
N TYR A 89 -11.41 3.29 -7.90
CA TYR A 89 -10.83 2.05 -8.38
C TYR A 89 -11.77 1.28 -9.30
N HIS A 90 -13.04 1.10 -8.90
CA HIS A 90 -14.05 0.42 -9.72
C HIS A 90 -14.21 1.08 -11.09
N LYS A 91 -14.24 2.42 -11.11
CA LYS A 91 -14.36 3.19 -12.35
C LYS A 91 -13.16 2.97 -13.26
N ALA A 92 -11.95 3.24 -12.75
CA ALA A 92 -10.73 3.18 -13.57
C ALA A 92 -10.39 1.76 -14.05
N PHE A 93 -10.58 0.75 -13.19
CA PHE A 93 -10.32 -0.64 -13.55
C PHE A 93 -11.43 -1.21 -14.46
N GLY A 94 -12.69 -0.78 -14.26
CA GLY A 94 -13.79 -1.12 -15.15
C GLY A 94 -13.59 -0.57 -16.57
N GLU A 95 -13.10 0.67 -16.71
CA GLU A 95 -12.71 1.27 -17.99
C GLU A 95 -11.60 0.44 -18.69
N ALA A 96 -10.73 -0.22 -17.92
CA ALA A 96 -9.69 -1.12 -18.42
C ALA A 96 -10.15 -2.59 -18.55
N GLY A 97 -11.45 -2.88 -18.45
CA GLY A 97 -12.03 -4.23 -18.60
C GLY A 97 -11.73 -5.18 -17.44
N MET A 98 -11.41 -4.67 -16.25
CA MET A 98 -11.07 -5.48 -15.10
C MET A 98 -12.07 -5.32 -13.95
N ILE A 99 -12.35 -6.43 -13.26
CA ILE A 99 -13.09 -6.43 -12.00
C ILE A 99 -12.10 -6.27 -10.86
N VAL A 100 -12.44 -5.42 -9.89
CA VAL A 100 -11.72 -5.27 -8.63
C VAL A 100 -12.60 -5.71 -7.46
N SER A 101 -12.00 -6.14 -6.37
CA SER A 101 -12.68 -6.47 -5.12
C SER A 101 -12.04 -5.73 -3.95
N GLN A 102 -12.84 -5.42 -2.93
CA GLN A 102 -12.33 -4.85 -1.68
C GLN A 102 -12.08 -5.96 -0.66
N VAL A 103 -10.92 -5.91 0.00
CA VAL A 103 -10.57 -6.76 1.14
C VAL A 103 -10.05 -5.88 2.26
N LEU A 104 -10.79 -5.81 3.37
CA LEU A 104 -10.40 -5.00 4.54
C LEU A 104 -9.85 -5.91 5.64
N LEU A 105 -8.68 -5.57 6.16
CA LEU A 105 -7.94 -6.37 7.15
C LEU A 105 -7.63 -5.57 8.40
N THR A 106 -7.60 -6.26 9.54
CA THR A 106 -6.93 -5.78 10.74
C THR A 106 -5.70 -6.63 11.03
N ALA A 107 -4.78 -6.15 11.88
CA ALA A 107 -3.62 -6.91 12.30
C ALA A 107 -3.99 -8.27 12.91
N GLU A 108 -5.12 -8.34 13.61
CA GLU A 108 -5.63 -9.55 14.24
C GLU A 108 -5.93 -10.66 13.23
N VAL A 109 -6.50 -10.31 12.05
CA VAL A 109 -6.82 -11.27 10.99
C VAL A 109 -5.57 -12.01 10.54
N LEU A 110 -4.43 -11.33 10.42
CA LEU A 110 -3.16 -11.92 9.99
C LEU A 110 -2.47 -12.73 11.09
N ASN A 111 -2.76 -12.46 12.36
CA ASN A 111 -2.16 -13.13 13.51
C ASN A 111 -2.93 -14.40 13.91
N HIS A 112 -4.24 -14.50 13.63
CA HIS A 112 -5.05 -15.66 13.92
C HIS A 112 -5.05 -16.65 12.76
N ARG A 113 -4.52 -17.86 12.97
CA ARG A 113 -4.37 -18.89 11.94
C ARG A 113 -5.66 -19.17 11.15
N LYS A 114 -6.80 -19.32 11.81
CA LYS A 114 -8.08 -19.60 11.15
C LYS A 114 -8.51 -18.45 10.26
N SER A 115 -8.45 -17.22 10.75
CA SER A 115 -8.82 -16.01 9.99
C SER A 115 -7.89 -15.79 8.80
N TYR A 116 -6.59 -16.01 9.02
CA TYR A 116 -5.59 -15.94 7.96
C TYR A 116 -5.84 -16.98 6.84
N LEU A 117 -6.15 -18.24 7.17
CA LEU A 117 -6.44 -19.27 6.16
C LEU A 117 -7.69 -18.92 5.34
N ASN A 118 -8.74 -18.41 5.98
CA ASN A 118 -9.94 -17.94 5.29
C ASN A 118 -9.63 -16.76 4.34
N LEU A 119 -8.83 -15.80 4.80
CA LEU A 119 -8.37 -14.70 3.97
C LEU A 119 -7.59 -15.19 2.75
N ARG A 120 -6.62 -16.10 2.97
CA ARG A 120 -5.82 -16.69 1.89
C ARG A 120 -6.71 -17.37 0.86
N ASN A 121 -7.65 -18.20 1.30
CA ASN A 121 -8.59 -18.88 0.41
C ASN A 121 -9.44 -17.89 -0.41
N ALA A 122 -9.91 -16.80 0.22
CA ALA A 122 -10.66 -15.77 -0.46
C ALA A 122 -9.82 -15.06 -1.53
N ILE A 123 -8.57 -14.68 -1.22
CA ILE A 123 -7.65 -14.04 -2.18
C ILE A 123 -7.33 -15.01 -3.33
N GLU A 124 -7.02 -16.28 -3.03
CA GLU A 124 -6.76 -17.29 -4.08
C GLU A 124 -7.96 -17.44 -5.02
N GLN A 125 -9.18 -17.49 -4.47
CA GLN A 125 -10.39 -17.58 -5.29
C GLN A 125 -10.59 -16.34 -6.16
N LEU A 126 -10.35 -15.13 -5.63
CA LEU A 126 -10.43 -13.89 -6.41
C LEU A 126 -9.42 -13.89 -7.56
N LEU A 127 -8.18 -14.30 -7.29
CA LEU A 127 -7.14 -14.40 -8.31
C LEU A 127 -7.48 -15.46 -9.37
N HIS A 128 -8.05 -16.59 -8.96
CA HIS A 128 -8.52 -17.64 -9.88
C HIS A 128 -9.62 -17.14 -10.82
N LEU A 129 -10.55 -16.33 -10.30
CA LEU A 129 -11.60 -15.68 -11.08
C LEU A 129 -11.08 -14.52 -11.94
N GLY A 130 -9.79 -14.22 -11.89
CA GLY A 130 -9.20 -13.11 -12.62
C GLY A 130 -9.58 -11.73 -12.06
N ILE A 131 -10.01 -11.63 -10.83
CA ILE A 131 -10.34 -10.38 -10.14
C ILE A 131 -9.07 -9.82 -9.51
N VAL A 132 -8.90 -8.49 -9.48
CA VAL A 132 -7.81 -7.80 -8.80
C VAL A 132 -8.22 -7.44 -7.37
N PRO A 133 -7.67 -8.11 -6.33
CA PRO A 133 -7.96 -7.75 -4.95
C PRO A 133 -7.29 -6.41 -4.59
N ILE A 134 -8.08 -5.51 -3.98
CA ILE A 134 -7.59 -4.26 -3.40
C ILE A 134 -7.72 -4.39 -1.89
N ILE A 135 -6.59 -4.49 -1.23
CA ILE A 135 -6.48 -4.67 0.22
C ILE A 135 -6.25 -3.31 0.87
N ASN A 136 -6.91 -3.05 1.99
CA ASN A 136 -6.63 -1.91 2.85
C ASN A 136 -6.81 -2.30 4.32
N GLU A 137 -6.30 -1.48 5.24
CA GLU A 137 -6.62 -1.63 6.66
C GLU A 137 -8.10 -1.32 6.91
N ASN A 138 -8.72 -2.08 7.80
CA ASN A 138 -10.06 -1.77 8.30
C ASN A 138 -9.97 -0.76 9.44
N ASP A 139 -9.65 0.48 9.10
CA ASP A 139 -9.50 1.59 10.04
C ASP A 139 -10.77 1.87 10.85
N CYS A 140 -11.95 1.39 10.41
CA CYS A 140 -13.21 1.61 11.13
C CYS A 140 -13.28 0.82 12.43
N VAL A 141 -12.60 -0.33 12.50
CA VAL A 141 -12.62 -1.25 13.65
C VAL A 141 -11.22 -1.52 14.21
N SER A 142 -10.19 -0.95 13.63
CA SER A 142 -8.83 -1.07 14.14
C SER A 142 -8.74 -0.39 15.51
N THR A 143 -8.37 -1.16 16.53
CA THR A 143 -8.21 -0.68 17.93
C THR A 143 -6.79 -0.29 18.24
N ALA A 144 -5.87 -0.48 17.30
CA ALA A 144 -4.47 -0.20 17.54
C ALA A 144 -4.24 1.30 17.74
N GLU A 145 -3.58 1.64 18.83
CA GLU A 145 -3.16 3.01 19.14
C GLU A 145 -2.38 3.64 17.98
N ILE A 146 -2.51 4.95 17.81
CA ILE A 146 -1.82 5.71 16.78
C ILE A 146 -0.32 5.38 16.82
N GLY A 147 0.16 4.64 15.83
CA GLY A 147 1.57 4.24 15.71
C GLY A 147 1.88 2.76 15.99
N THR A 148 0.94 1.95 16.47
CA THR A 148 1.13 0.51 16.77
C THR A 148 0.39 -0.43 15.82
N ALA A 149 -0.70 0.02 15.16
CA ALA A 149 -1.30 -0.67 14.02
C ALA A 149 -0.31 -0.67 12.84
N PHE A 150 -0.71 -1.19 11.71
CA PHE A 150 0.19 -1.16 10.56
C PHE A 150 0.81 0.22 10.29
N GLY A 151 0.29 1.31 10.93
CA GLY A 151 0.80 2.69 10.98
C GLY A 151 1.12 3.31 9.61
N ASP A 152 1.46 2.45 8.69
CA ASP A 152 1.66 2.65 7.26
C ASP A 152 1.38 1.31 6.58
N ASN A 153 0.64 1.32 5.50
CA ASN A 153 0.35 0.14 4.68
C ASN A 153 1.63 -0.51 4.07
N ASP A 154 2.82 0.04 4.32
CA ASP A 154 4.09 -0.62 4.00
C ASP A 154 4.19 -1.97 4.74
N LYS A 155 3.98 -1.99 6.07
CA LYS A 155 3.98 -3.22 6.87
C LYS A 155 2.86 -4.18 6.47
N LEU A 156 1.65 -3.66 6.25
CA LEU A 156 0.53 -4.47 5.77
C LEU A 156 0.86 -5.14 4.44
N SER A 157 1.43 -4.39 3.48
CA SER A 157 1.79 -4.93 2.17
C SER A 157 2.85 -6.04 2.24
N ALA A 158 3.82 -5.89 3.13
CA ALA A 158 4.86 -6.90 3.34
C ALA A 158 4.28 -8.19 3.98
N LEU A 159 3.42 -8.04 4.99
CA LEU A 159 2.72 -9.18 5.61
C LEU A 159 1.81 -9.88 4.61
N VAL A 160 1.06 -9.13 3.80
CA VAL A 160 0.23 -9.71 2.74
C VAL A 160 1.13 -10.45 1.75
N ALA A 161 2.20 -9.83 1.23
CA ALA A 161 3.11 -10.47 0.28
C ALA A 161 3.68 -11.79 0.82
N SER A 162 4.17 -11.78 2.05
CA SER A 162 4.68 -12.99 2.72
C SER A 162 3.61 -14.07 2.91
N LYS A 163 2.39 -13.69 3.31
CA LYS A 163 1.30 -14.64 3.64
C LYS A 163 0.62 -15.28 2.43
N ILE A 164 0.69 -14.65 1.26
CA ILE A 164 0.11 -15.17 0.01
C ILE A 164 1.16 -15.69 -0.96
N ASP A 165 2.39 -15.89 -0.48
CA ASP A 165 3.52 -16.38 -1.29
C ASP A 165 3.73 -15.53 -2.57
N ALA A 166 3.81 -14.21 -2.42
CA ALA A 166 4.08 -13.32 -3.55
C ALA A 166 5.55 -13.38 -3.95
N ASP A 167 5.82 -13.40 -5.24
CA ASP A 167 7.19 -13.40 -5.79
C ASP A 167 7.83 -12.00 -5.76
N LEU A 168 7.01 -10.93 -5.70
CA LEU A 168 7.48 -9.56 -5.77
C LEU A 168 6.56 -8.62 -5.00
N LEU A 169 7.14 -7.76 -4.19
CA LEU A 169 6.50 -6.60 -3.59
C LEU A 169 7.06 -5.32 -4.23
N ILE A 170 6.18 -4.50 -4.80
CA ILE A 170 6.49 -3.18 -5.34
C ILE A 170 5.86 -2.12 -4.45
N MET A 171 6.65 -1.18 -3.94
CA MET A 171 6.15 -0.06 -3.14
C MET A 171 6.23 1.23 -3.96
N LEU A 172 5.07 1.72 -4.44
CA LEU A 172 4.94 2.99 -5.14
C LEU A 172 4.91 4.12 -4.10
N THR A 173 5.80 5.07 -4.24
CA THR A 173 6.05 6.12 -3.26
C THR A 173 6.42 7.45 -3.96
N ASP A 174 6.48 8.52 -3.21
CA ASP A 174 6.85 9.87 -3.65
C ASP A 174 8.37 10.09 -3.77
N ILE A 175 9.18 9.06 -3.51
CA ILE A 175 10.63 9.07 -3.73
C ILE A 175 11.00 7.97 -4.72
N ASP A 176 11.87 8.27 -5.64
CA ASP A 176 12.23 7.41 -6.77
C ASP A 176 13.19 6.26 -6.41
N ALA A 177 13.95 6.39 -5.32
CA ALA A 177 14.90 5.35 -4.89
C ALA A 177 15.17 5.38 -3.38
N LEU A 178 15.81 4.33 -2.88
CA LEU A 178 16.58 4.38 -1.64
C LEU A 178 17.87 5.15 -1.93
N TYR A 179 18.23 6.06 -1.03
CA TYR A 179 19.46 6.83 -1.11
C TYR A 179 20.41 6.50 0.06
N ASP A 180 21.70 6.72 -0.14
CA ASP A 180 22.72 6.59 0.91
C ASP A 180 22.58 7.66 2.00
N LYS A 181 21.93 8.80 1.67
CA LYS A 181 21.59 9.94 2.56
C LYS A 181 20.26 10.53 2.15
N ASP A 182 19.65 11.39 2.98
CA ASP A 182 18.42 12.09 2.64
C ASP A 182 18.64 13.07 1.46
N PRO A 183 18.12 12.80 0.25
CA PRO A 183 18.36 13.65 -0.93
C PRO A 183 17.74 15.06 -0.82
N ARG A 184 16.82 15.26 0.13
CA ARG A 184 16.25 16.59 0.41
C ARG A 184 17.20 17.47 1.21
N LYS A 185 18.15 16.85 1.94
CA LYS A 185 19.13 17.56 2.76
C LYS A 185 20.52 17.60 2.11
N TYR A 186 20.85 16.57 1.34
CA TYR A 186 22.18 16.38 0.76
C TYR A 186 22.07 16.24 -0.76
N LYS A 187 22.50 17.24 -1.49
CA LYS A 187 22.46 17.26 -2.97
C LYS A 187 23.35 16.17 -3.61
N GLU A 188 24.35 15.72 -2.89
CA GLU A 188 25.29 14.68 -3.29
C GLU A 188 24.79 13.25 -2.96
N ALA A 189 23.56 13.11 -2.44
CA ALA A 189 22.96 11.81 -2.15
C ALA A 189 22.88 10.94 -3.41
N LYS A 190 23.31 9.68 -3.28
CA LYS A 190 23.36 8.74 -4.40
C LYS A 190 22.30 7.66 -4.23
N PRO A 191 21.59 7.29 -5.32
CA PRO A 191 20.61 6.21 -5.28
C PRO A 191 21.28 4.87 -5.03
N VAL A 192 20.72 4.06 -4.16
CA VAL A 192 21.14 2.69 -3.87
C VAL A 192 20.27 1.75 -4.71
N HIS A 193 20.84 1.22 -5.77
CA HIS A 193 20.10 0.38 -6.74
C HIS A 193 19.86 -1.06 -6.26
N PHE A 194 20.66 -1.53 -5.33
CA PHE A 194 20.59 -2.90 -4.82
C PHE A 194 21.02 -2.97 -3.36
N VAL A 195 20.21 -3.66 -2.56
CA VAL A 195 20.51 -3.99 -1.17
C VAL A 195 20.45 -5.51 -1.07
N GLU A 196 21.55 -6.14 -0.74
CA GLU A 196 21.64 -7.58 -0.60
C GLU A 196 21.00 -8.03 0.72
N GLU A 197 21.30 -7.30 1.79
CA GLU A 197 20.81 -7.57 3.13
C GLU A 197 20.37 -6.29 3.83
N ILE A 198 19.18 -6.33 4.43
CA ILE A 198 18.62 -5.20 5.19
C ILE A 198 19.10 -5.30 6.63
N THR A 199 20.14 -4.54 6.94
CA THR A 199 20.77 -4.52 8.26
C THR A 199 20.17 -3.44 9.17
N GLU A 200 20.28 -3.65 10.49
CA GLU A 200 19.88 -2.65 11.49
C GLU A 200 20.54 -1.26 11.29
N PRO A 201 21.85 -1.17 10.96
CA PRO A 201 22.46 0.12 10.63
C PRO A 201 21.82 0.82 9.43
N LEU A 202 21.45 0.06 8.36
CA LEU A 202 20.77 0.61 7.20
C LEU A 202 19.38 1.18 7.57
N ILE A 203 18.62 0.44 8.39
CA ILE A 203 17.31 0.89 8.89
C ILE A 203 17.44 2.17 9.72
N LYS A 204 18.47 2.24 10.60
CA LYS A 204 18.74 3.44 11.41
C LYS A 204 19.17 4.64 10.57
N ALA A 205 20.01 4.43 9.54
CA ALA A 205 20.46 5.47 8.63
C ALA A 205 19.34 6.05 7.75
N ALA A 206 18.29 5.28 7.48
CA ALA A 206 17.15 5.71 6.67
C ALA A 206 16.31 6.86 7.29
N GLY A 207 16.61 7.28 8.52
CA GLY A 207 16.01 8.46 9.15
C GLY A 207 14.53 8.32 9.53
N GLY A 208 13.93 9.45 9.92
CA GLY A 208 12.54 9.57 10.40
C GLY A 208 11.49 9.73 9.29
N ARG A 209 10.34 10.37 9.62
CA ARG A 209 9.21 10.59 8.71
C ARG A 209 9.62 11.25 7.40
N GLY A 210 9.14 10.69 6.28
CA GLY A 210 9.46 11.13 4.94
C GLY A 210 8.79 12.43 4.51
N SER A 211 7.46 12.52 4.52
CA SER A 211 6.68 13.67 4.08
C SER A 211 5.65 14.09 5.12
N ALA A 212 5.17 15.36 5.04
CA ALA A 212 4.16 15.90 5.94
C ALA A 212 2.80 15.19 5.85
N HIS A 213 2.52 14.54 4.72
CA HIS A 213 1.23 13.87 4.44
C HIS A 213 1.33 12.34 4.48
N GLY A 214 2.54 11.75 4.57
CA GLY A 214 2.76 10.31 4.68
C GLY A 214 2.93 9.87 6.13
N THR A 215 2.30 8.76 6.51
CA THR A 215 2.47 8.14 7.84
C THR A 215 3.77 7.34 7.93
N GLY A 216 4.36 6.95 6.78
CA GLY A 216 5.60 6.19 6.68
C GLY A 216 6.78 6.98 6.11
N GLY A 217 8.00 6.47 6.37
CA GLY A 217 9.24 7.00 5.81
C GLY A 217 10.07 5.89 5.18
N MET A 218 11.31 6.18 4.80
CA MET A 218 12.21 5.16 4.26
C MET A 218 12.46 4.03 5.28
N LYS A 219 12.46 4.34 6.58
CA LYS A 219 12.58 3.35 7.65
C LYS A 219 11.46 2.30 7.60
N THR A 220 10.19 2.72 7.44
CA THR A 220 9.05 1.78 7.35
C THR A 220 9.13 0.92 6.09
N LYS A 221 9.62 1.46 4.99
CA LYS A 221 9.83 0.73 3.73
C LYS A 221 10.93 -0.34 3.85
N LEU A 222 12.04 -0.03 4.53
CA LEU A 222 13.08 -1.01 4.80
C LEU A 222 12.61 -2.10 5.77
N GLN A 223 11.85 -1.74 6.81
CA GLN A 223 11.23 -2.74 7.70
C GLN A 223 10.25 -3.65 6.95
N ALA A 224 9.43 -3.07 6.06
CA ALA A 224 8.54 -3.84 5.20
C ALA A 224 9.31 -4.78 4.26
N ALA A 225 10.37 -4.28 3.63
CA ALA A 225 11.23 -5.10 2.78
C ALA A 225 11.88 -6.26 3.55
N SER A 226 12.31 -6.04 4.81
CA SER A 226 12.84 -7.11 5.68
C SER A 226 11.80 -8.18 6.04
N ILE A 227 10.50 -7.84 6.09
CA ILE A 227 9.41 -8.81 6.34
C ILE A 227 9.13 -9.63 5.08
N ALA A 228 9.26 -9.04 3.89
CA ALA A 228 8.94 -9.65 2.62
C ALA A 228 10.10 -10.45 2.00
N SER A 229 11.33 -10.32 2.54
CA SER A 229 12.53 -11.07 2.12
C SER A 229 12.59 -12.43 2.77
#